data_8eb7507d7ed69e7736bf04b0c788607b
#
_entry.id   8eb7507d7ed69e7736bf04b0c788607b
#
_cell.length_a   1.000
_cell.length_b   1.000
_cell.length_c   1.000
_cell.angle_alpha   90.00
_cell.angle_beta   90.00
_cell.angle_gamma   90.00
#
_symmetry.space_group_name_H-M   'P 1'
#
loop_
_entity.id
_entity.type
_entity.pdbx_description
1 polymer ?
#
loop_
_entity_poly.entity_id
_entity_poly.type
_entity_poly.pdbx_seq_one_letter_code
_entity_poly.pdbx_strand_id
1 'polypeptide(L)'
;MSLHESFWTYRRWRYLKASLLVVVVAASAYLADDPPGGARGGTVLGYTLGAICLVLVIWLMLFGARKRAYAAKGAPLRGWLSAHVYLGLTLLVLVPLHSGFQFGWNVHTLAFVLIVAVVLTGTFGVSVYMVVPEKMTENRPGEKLASLFERVDDIDTDCRSAAQTLPDTIARAVASSVSQTKVGGGLLRQLSGRDPRCPTTAALMTIASEAPRFEGHVREEIQKVLELLDHKRSLLRRIRRDTQLKALLDVWLVMHVPLAVAACAAVAAHVLIVFYYF
;
A
#
# COMPACT_ATOMS: atom_id res chain seq x y z
N MET A 1 14.37 21.92 -14.71
CA MET A 1 13.73 20.97 -13.76
C MET A 1 12.22 21.22 -13.81
N SER A 2 11.47 20.39 -14.56
CA SER A 2 10.01 20.42 -14.49
C SER A 2 9.63 19.87 -13.12
N LEU A 3 9.14 20.72 -12.23
CA LEU A 3 8.50 20.31 -10.99
C LEU A 3 7.41 19.30 -11.38
N HIS A 4 7.61 18.03 -11.09
CA HIS A 4 6.59 17.00 -11.27
C HIS A 4 5.40 17.42 -10.41
N GLU A 5 4.35 17.95 -11.06
CA GLU A 5 3.13 18.37 -10.39
C GLU A 5 2.56 17.14 -9.65
N SER A 6 2.52 17.22 -8.33
CA SER A 6 1.94 16.17 -7.49
C SER A 6 0.43 16.05 -7.77
N PHE A 7 -0.17 14.86 -7.57
CA PHE A 7 -1.63 14.72 -7.65
C PHE A 7 -2.35 15.61 -6.60
N TRP A 8 -1.70 15.95 -5.47
CA TRP A 8 -2.22 16.90 -4.49
C TRP A 8 -2.41 18.29 -5.07
N THR A 9 -1.42 18.79 -5.78
CA THR A 9 -1.41 20.15 -6.35
C THR A 9 -2.01 20.21 -7.76
N TYR A 10 -2.57 19.10 -8.25
CA TYR A 10 -3.04 18.97 -9.63
C TYR A 10 -3.86 20.19 -10.08
N ARG A 11 -3.39 20.82 -11.16
CA ARG A 11 -4.00 22.03 -11.73
C ARG A 11 -4.32 23.07 -10.65
N ARG A 12 -3.34 23.45 -9.84
CA ARG A 12 -3.45 24.47 -8.77
C ARG A 12 -4.56 24.15 -7.77
N TRP A 13 -4.59 22.89 -7.27
CA TRP A 13 -5.54 22.43 -6.25
C TRP A 13 -7.00 22.42 -6.73
N ARG A 14 -7.24 22.19 -8.03
CA ARG A 14 -8.58 22.26 -8.63
C ARG A 14 -9.62 21.43 -7.87
N TYR A 15 -9.31 20.19 -7.58
CA TYR A 15 -10.25 19.28 -6.92
C TYR A 15 -10.43 19.55 -5.43
N LEU A 16 -9.37 20.03 -4.74
CA LEU A 16 -9.51 20.53 -3.39
C LEU A 16 -10.47 21.72 -3.33
N LYS A 17 -10.30 22.70 -4.22
CA LYS A 17 -11.20 23.87 -4.29
C LYS A 17 -12.62 23.48 -4.60
N ALA A 18 -12.83 22.54 -5.52
CA ALA A 18 -14.16 22.04 -5.85
C ALA A 18 -14.79 21.30 -4.66
N SER A 19 -14.04 20.43 -3.98
CA SER A 19 -14.51 19.73 -2.77
C SER A 19 -14.87 20.70 -1.64
N LEU A 20 -14.00 21.68 -1.37
CA LEU A 20 -14.27 22.71 -0.36
C LEU A 20 -15.52 23.53 -0.71
N LEU A 21 -15.70 23.90 -1.97
CA LEU A 21 -16.91 24.62 -2.42
C LEU A 21 -18.17 23.79 -2.17
N VAL A 22 -18.14 22.51 -2.54
CA VAL A 22 -19.28 21.59 -2.31
C VAL A 22 -19.58 21.48 -0.81
N VAL A 23 -18.56 21.31 0.04
CA VAL A 23 -18.74 21.21 1.49
C VAL A 23 -19.30 22.52 2.07
N VAL A 24 -18.75 23.68 1.68
CA VAL A 24 -19.23 24.98 2.16
C VAL A 24 -20.68 25.23 1.75
N VAL A 25 -21.03 24.97 0.49
CA VAL A 25 -22.40 25.13 0.00
C VAL A 25 -23.35 24.19 0.74
N ALA A 26 -22.99 22.91 0.90
CA ALA A 26 -23.82 21.93 1.62
C ALA A 26 -24.00 22.30 3.10
N ALA A 27 -22.93 22.71 3.78
CA ALA A 27 -22.98 23.13 5.18
C ALA A 27 -23.81 24.43 5.35
N SER A 28 -23.65 25.41 4.45
CA SER A 28 -24.44 26.64 4.49
C SER A 28 -25.93 26.37 4.24
N ALA A 29 -26.25 25.49 3.28
CA ALA A 29 -27.64 25.07 3.04
C ALA A 29 -28.23 24.35 4.26
N TYR A 30 -27.45 23.45 4.89
CA TYR A 30 -27.86 22.73 6.09
C TYR A 30 -28.12 23.66 7.28
N LEU A 31 -27.31 24.67 7.48
CA LEU A 31 -27.47 25.67 8.56
C LEU A 31 -28.63 26.64 8.30
N ALA A 32 -29.01 26.85 7.04
CA ALA A 32 -30.10 27.70 6.66
C ALA A 32 -31.46 26.97 6.58
N ASP A 33 -31.46 25.62 6.57
CA ASP A 33 -32.63 24.77 6.47
C ASP A 33 -33.20 24.49 7.87
N ASP A 34 -34.46 24.81 8.08
CA ASP A 34 -35.17 24.55 9.35
C ASP A 34 -36.46 23.72 9.06
N PRO A 35 -36.30 22.44 8.72
CA PRO A 35 -37.43 21.60 8.37
C PRO A 35 -38.27 21.21 9.60
N PRO A 36 -39.61 21.10 9.46
CA PRO A 36 -40.45 20.60 10.53
C PRO A 36 -40.01 19.24 11.05
N GLY A 37 -39.76 19.13 12.37
CA GLY A 37 -39.26 17.90 13.02
C GLY A 37 -37.74 17.70 12.95
N GLY A 38 -37.02 18.73 12.55
CA GLY A 38 -35.54 18.75 12.51
C GLY A 38 -34.92 18.13 11.25
N ALA A 39 -33.65 18.36 11.07
CA ALA A 39 -32.90 17.85 9.93
C ALA A 39 -32.79 16.32 9.98
N ARG A 40 -33.10 15.67 8.86
CA ARG A 40 -33.06 14.21 8.70
C ARG A 40 -32.98 13.84 7.21
N GLY A 41 -32.56 12.59 6.91
CA GLY A 41 -32.42 12.10 5.54
C GLY A 41 -33.69 12.19 4.67
N GLY A 42 -34.87 12.21 5.28
CA GLY A 42 -36.18 12.32 4.58
C GLY A 42 -36.65 13.76 4.29
N THR A 43 -35.90 14.81 4.62
CA THR A 43 -36.17 16.17 4.23
C THR A 43 -35.77 16.43 2.78
N VAL A 44 -36.30 17.49 2.16
CA VAL A 44 -35.92 17.87 0.77
C VAL A 44 -34.40 18.05 0.64
N LEU A 45 -33.80 18.76 1.57
CA LEU A 45 -32.35 18.92 1.60
C LEU A 45 -31.64 17.58 1.85
N GLY A 46 -32.16 16.75 2.78
CA GLY A 46 -31.62 15.42 3.05
C GLY A 46 -31.60 14.56 1.81
N TYR A 47 -32.70 14.45 1.06
CA TYR A 47 -32.73 13.72 -0.20
C TYR A 47 -31.77 14.28 -1.26
N THR A 48 -31.68 15.60 -1.37
CA THR A 48 -30.76 16.25 -2.33
C THR A 48 -29.29 15.90 -1.99
N LEU A 49 -28.89 16.00 -0.74
CA LEU A 49 -27.54 15.63 -0.29
C LEU A 49 -27.26 14.12 -0.48
N GLY A 50 -28.29 13.27 -0.22
CA GLY A 50 -28.19 11.82 -0.46
C GLY A 50 -27.98 11.48 -1.93
N ALA A 51 -28.69 12.15 -2.83
CA ALA A 51 -28.50 11.99 -4.28
C ALA A 51 -27.08 12.40 -4.73
N ILE A 52 -26.58 13.52 -4.20
CA ILE A 52 -25.19 13.95 -4.45
C ILE A 52 -24.19 12.92 -3.93
N CYS A 53 -24.38 12.40 -2.72
CA CYS A 53 -23.54 11.34 -2.16
C CYS A 53 -23.54 10.08 -3.04
N LEU A 54 -24.72 9.65 -3.52
CA LEU A 54 -24.85 8.49 -4.40
C LEU A 54 -24.08 8.68 -5.71
N VAL A 55 -24.23 9.83 -6.36
CA VAL A 55 -23.49 10.17 -7.59
C VAL A 55 -21.97 10.15 -7.34
N LEU A 56 -21.54 10.72 -6.22
CA LEU A 56 -20.12 10.70 -5.85
C LEU A 56 -19.60 9.26 -5.61
N VAL A 57 -20.34 8.41 -4.90
CA VAL A 57 -19.95 7.01 -4.66
C VAL A 57 -19.82 6.25 -5.98
N ILE A 58 -20.80 6.38 -6.88
CA ILE A 58 -20.75 5.76 -8.22
C ILE A 58 -19.52 6.26 -8.99
N TRP A 59 -19.28 7.56 -8.99
CA TRP A 59 -18.12 8.14 -9.69
C TRP A 59 -16.80 7.67 -9.12
N LEU A 60 -16.68 7.57 -7.78
CA LEU A 60 -15.47 7.07 -7.11
C LEU A 60 -15.14 5.62 -7.48
N MET A 61 -16.16 4.78 -7.70
CA MET A 61 -16.00 3.40 -8.16
C MET A 61 -15.41 3.30 -9.57
N LEU A 62 -15.70 4.28 -10.43
CA LEU A 62 -15.18 4.31 -11.80
C LEU A 62 -13.66 4.48 -11.86
N PHE A 63 -13.02 4.96 -10.79
CA PHE A 63 -11.56 5.06 -10.74
C PHE A 63 -10.87 3.70 -10.90
N GLY A 64 -11.42 2.63 -10.31
CA GLY A 64 -10.92 1.27 -10.49
C GLY A 64 -10.97 0.78 -11.93
N ALA A 65 -12.06 1.09 -12.65
CA ALA A 65 -12.21 0.80 -14.07
C ALA A 65 -11.23 1.63 -14.91
N ARG A 66 -11.11 2.93 -14.61
CA ARG A 66 -10.19 3.84 -15.30
C ARG A 66 -8.73 3.43 -15.15
N LYS A 67 -8.33 2.96 -13.96
CA LYS A 67 -6.95 2.47 -13.71
C LYS A 67 -6.61 1.26 -14.56
N ARG A 68 -7.58 0.39 -14.87
CA ARG A 68 -7.40 -0.82 -15.69
C ARG A 68 -7.44 -0.54 -17.20
N ALA A 69 -8.05 0.55 -17.61
CA ALA A 69 -8.16 0.94 -19.01
C ALA A 69 -6.91 1.72 -19.48
N TYR A 70 -5.81 1.01 -19.73
CA TYR A 70 -4.52 1.61 -20.13
C TYR A 70 -4.58 2.44 -21.41
N ALA A 71 -5.41 2.05 -22.37
CA ALA A 71 -5.55 2.71 -23.67
C ALA A 71 -6.64 3.80 -23.73
N ALA A 72 -7.33 4.08 -22.62
CA ALA A 72 -8.44 5.03 -22.64
C ALA A 72 -7.95 6.47 -22.86
N LYS A 73 -8.39 7.09 -23.94
CA LYS A 73 -8.23 8.52 -24.20
C LYS A 73 -9.02 9.30 -23.13
N GLY A 74 -8.45 10.34 -22.55
CA GLY A 74 -9.16 11.18 -21.57
C GLY A 74 -8.22 11.84 -20.56
N ALA A 75 -8.78 12.31 -19.44
CA ALA A 75 -8.03 12.98 -18.40
C ALA A 75 -6.90 12.08 -17.84
N PRO A 76 -5.72 12.63 -17.54
CA PRO A 76 -4.60 11.85 -17.03
C PRO A 76 -4.95 11.18 -15.70
N LEU A 77 -4.41 9.98 -15.47
CA LEU A 77 -4.68 9.17 -14.27
C LEU A 77 -4.43 9.96 -12.97
N ARG A 78 -3.46 10.86 -12.99
CA ARG A 78 -3.15 11.79 -11.88
C ARG A 78 -4.33 12.69 -11.52
N GLY A 79 -5.05 13.19 -12.52
CA GLY A 79 -6.26 13.99 -12.30
C GLY A 79 -7.40 13.16 -11.70
N TRP A 80 -7.57 11.93 -12.16
CA TRP A 80 -8.54 10.98 -11.61
C TRP A 80 -8.23 10.64 -10.15
N LEU A 81 -6.95 10.39 -9.82
CA LEU A 81 -6.52 10.13 -8.45
C LEU A 81 -6.77 11.33 -7.54
N SER A 82 -6.40 12.54 -8.00
CA SER A 82 -6.66 13.78 -7.25
C SER A 82 -8.14 13.97 -6.96
N ALA A 83 -9.00 13.81 -7.97
CA ALA A 83 -10.43 13.90 -7.81
C ALA A 83 -10.98 12.82 -6.87
N HIS A 84 -10.52 11.56 -7.03
CA HIS A 84 -10.94 10.44 -6.18
C HIS A 84 -10.64 10.71 -4.69
N VAL A 85 -9.46 11.22 -4.37
CA VAL A 85 -9.07 11.51 -2.98
C VAL A 85 -9.91 12.65 -2.41
N TYR A 86 -9.97 13.79 -3.08
CA TYR A 86 -10.68 14.96 -2.54
C TYR A 86 -12.19 14.78 -2.47
N LEU A 87 -12.81 14.18 -3.50
CA LEU A 87 -14.24 13.89 -3.50
C LEU A 87 -14.60 12.77 -2.53
N GLY A 88 -13.69 11.80 -2.30
CA GLY A 88 -13.85 10.79 -1.25
C GLY A 88 -13.88 11.41 0.14
N LEU A 89 -12.97 12.34 0.44
CA LEU A 89 -12.97 13.10 1.71
C LEU A 89 -14.24 13.92 1.89
N THR A 90 -14.84 14.45 0.81
CA THR A 90 -16.07 15.22 0.86
C THR A 90 -17.23 14.39 1.42
N LEU A 91 -17.27 13.07 1.16
CA LEU A 91 -18.32 12.19 1.68
C LEU A 91 -18.33 12.12 3.23
N LEU A 92 -17.19 12.30 3.90
CA LEU A 92 -17.14 12.34 5.38
C LEU A 92 -17.96 13.50 5.98
N VAL A 93 -18.20 14.55 5.20
CA VAL A 93 -19.01 15.68 5.61
C VAL A 93 -20.43 15.58 5.08
N LEU A 94 -20.59 15.23 3.80
CA LEU A 94 -21.91 15.20 3.17
C LEU A 94 -22.84 14.13 3.75
N VAL A 95 -22.31 12.94 4.12
CA VAL A 95 -23.14 11.85 4.65
C VAL A 95 -23.73 12.19 6.02
N PRO A 96 -22.99 12.73 7.02
CA PRO A 96 -23.58 13.26 8.25
C PRO A 96 -24.62 14.36 8.03
N LEU A 97 -24.37 15.31 7.11
CA LEU A 97 -25.33 16.34 6.78
C LEU A 97 -26.61 15.77 6.14
N HIS A 98 -26.46 14.77 5.25
CA HIS A 98 -27.59 14.04 4.67
C HIS A 98 -28.46 13.36 5.73
N SER A 99 -27.82 12.69 6.72
CA SER A 99 -28.54 11.98 7.78
C SER A 99 -29.12 12.90 8.87
N GLY A 100 -28.77 14.19 8.89
CA GLY A 100 -29.07 15.10 9.98
C GLY A 100 -28.37 14.69 11.29
N PHE A 101 -27.23 14.03 11.21
CA PHE A 101 -26.46 13.45 12.32
C PHE A 101 -27.22 12.38 13.11
N GLN A 102 -28.28 11.80 12.51
CA GLN A 102 -29.05 10.74 13.14
C GLN A 102 -28.45 9.38 12.82
N PHE A 103 -27.83 8.77 13.80
CA PHE A 103 -27.21 7.45 13.71
C PHE A 103 -27.90 6.45 14.62
N GLY A 104 -28.16 5.24 14.12
CA GLY A 104 -28.80 4.15 14.84
C GLY A 104 -28.27 2.78 14.38
N TRP A 105 -28.75 1.69 14.94
CA TRP A 105 -28.43 0.34 14.51
C TRP A 105 -29.25 -0.03 13.26
N ASN A 106 -28.80 0.47 12.09
CA ASN A 106 -29.53 0.30 10.84
C ASN A 106 -28.54 0.30 9.65
N VAL A 107 -29.04 -0.01 8.45
CA VAL A 107 -28.26 -0.06 7.19
C VAL A 107 -27.66 1.30 6.83
N HIS A 108 -28.30 2.41 7.23
CA HIS A 108 -27.81 3.75 6.94
C HIS A 108 -26.48 4.01 7.69
N THR A 109 -26.45 3.67 8.96
CA THR A 109 -25.22 3.78 9.78
C THR A 109 -24.15 2.81 9.34
N LEU A 110 -24.51 1.58 8.95
CA LEU A 110 -23.56 0.61 8.37
C LEU A 110 -22.89 1.17 7.11
N ALA A 111 -23.69 1.74 6.19
CA ALA A 111 -23.16 2.36 4.97
C ALA A 111 -22.18 3.51 5.31
N PHE A 112 -22.51 4.36 6.28
CA PHE A 112 -21.63 5.44 6.73
C PHE A 112 -20.31 4.90 7.32
N VAL A 113 -20.38 3.93 8.23
CA VAL A 113 -19.18 3.33 8.84
C VAL A 113 -18.27 2.71 7.77
N LEU A 114 -18.84 2.03 6.78
CA LEU A 114 -18.06 1.47 5.68
C LEU A 114 -17.45 2.58 4.80
N ILE A 115 -18.14 3.68 4.52
CA ILE A 115 -17.59 4.85 3.82
C ILE A 115 -16.40 5.43 4.61
N VAL A 116 -16.54 5.60 5.92
CA VAL A 116 -15.44 6.08 6.77
C VAL A 116 -14.25 5.13 6.68
N ALA A 117 -14.46 3.82 6.80
CA ALA A 117 -13.40 2.82 6.70
C ALA A 117 -12.70 2.85 5.32
N VAL A 118 -13.47 2.99 4.23
CA VAL A 118 -12.92 3.12 2.87
C VAL A 118 -12.08 4.40 2.74
N VAL A 119 -12.55 5.53 3.26
CA VAL A 119 -11.80 6.79 3.18
C VAL A 119 -10.51 6.72 4.02
N LEU A 120 -10.56 6.14 5.23
CA LEU A 120 -9.37 5.96 6.06
C LEU A 120 -8.33 5.04 5.40
N THR A 121 -8.77 3.90 4.88
CA THR A 121 -7.86 3.00 4.14
C THR A 121 -7.36 3.64 2.85
N GLY A 122 -8.17 4.44 2.17
CA GLY A 122 -7.78 5.21 0.99
C GLY A 122 -6.71 6.25 1.29
N THR A 123 -6.84 7.00 2.40
CA THR A 123 -5.85 7.99 2.84
C THR A 123 -4.51 7.32 3.18
N PHE A 124 -4.56 6.19 3.90
CA PHE A 124 -3.37 5.37 4.14
C PHE A 124 -2.72 4.93 2.82
N GLY A 125 -3.52 4.40 1.88
CA GLY A 125 -3.03 3.93 0.58
C GLY A 125 -2.38 5.01 -0.26
N VAL A 126 -2.92 6.21 -0.24
CA VAL A 126 -2.32 7.38 -0.91
C VAL A 126 -0.94 7.69 -0.32
N SER A 127 -0.79 7.67 1.01
CA SER A 127 0.48 7.90 1.68
C SER A 127 1.52 6.84 1.29
N VAL A 128 1.12 5.56 1.29
CA VAL A 128 1.98 4.44 0.87
C VAL A 128 2.36 4.56 -0.61
N TYR A 129 1.38 4.88 -1.48
CA TYR A 129 1.61 5.03 -2.92
C TYR A 129 2.55 6.18 -3.29
N MET A 130 2.65 7.22 -2.47
CA MET A 130 3.60 8.31 -2.68
C MET A 130 5.03 7.94 -2.26
N VAL A 131 5.16 7.25 -1.14
CA VAL A 131 6.47 7.02 -0.50
C VAL A 131 7.14 5.75 -1.03
N VAL A 132 6.37 4.70 -1.29
CA VAL A 132 6.94 3.38 -1.63
C VAL A 132 7.70 3.37 -2.96
N PRO A 133 7.20 3.93 -4.10
CA PRO A 133 7.94 3.90 -5.36
C PRO A 133 9.30 4.61 -5.28
N GLU A 134 9.38 5.73 -4.57
CA GLU A 134 10.62 6.46 -4.33
C GLU A 134 11.61 5.60 -3.55
N LYS A 135 11.17 5.04 -2.42
CA LYS A 135 12.00 4.14 -1.60
C LYS A 135 12.44 2.87 -2.33
N MET A 136 11.61 2.32 -3.21
CA MET A 136 12.01 1.18 -4.06
C MET A 136 13.09 1.59 -5.06
N THR A 137 12.98 2.77 -5.64
CA THR A 137 13.99 3.31 -6.56
C THR A 137 15.31 3.59 -5.83
N GLU A 138 15.28 4.18 -4.65
CA GLU A 138 16.46 4.40 -3.80
C GLU A 138 17.13 3.08 -3.38
N ASN A 139 16.34 2.06 -3.09
CA ASN A 139 16.83 0.75 -2.66
C ASN A 139 17.55 -0.02 -3.78
N ARG A 140 17.20 0.23 -5.06
CA ARG A 140 17.79 -0.41 -6.25
C ARG A 140 17.91 0.56 -7.43
N PRO A 141 18.82 1.52 -7.39
CA PRO A 141 18.95 2.53 -8.43
C PRO A 141 19.24 1.89 -9.80
N GLY A 142 18.25 1.99 -10.72
CA GLY A 142 18.38 1.47 -12.09
C GLY A 142 18.39 -0.07 -12.23
N GLU A 143 18.35 -0.83 -11.15
CA GLU A 143 18.39 -2.30 -11.18
C GLU A 143 16.97 -2.91 -11.10
N LYS A 144 16.79 -4.05 -11.75
CA LYS A 144 15.57 -4.86 -11.61
C LYS A 144 15.69 -5.80 -10.40
N LEU A 145 14.58 -6.13 -9.76
CA LEU A 145 14.58 -7.09 -8.65
C LEU A 145 15.13 -8.47 -9.10
N ALA A 146 14.84 -8.88 -10.35
CA ALA A 146 15.36 -10.12 -10.92
C ALA A 146 16.89 -10.15 -10.96
N SER A 147 17.54 -9.05 -11.33
CA SER A 147 19.01 -9.01 -11.38
C SER A 147 19.66 -9.10 -10.00
N LEU A 148 18.98 -8.70 -8.94
CA LEU A 148 19.47 -8.92 -7.57
C LEU A 148 19.43 -10.42 -7.20
N PHE A 149 18.44 -11.17 -7.66
CA PHE A 149 18.38 -12.62 -7.45
C PHE A 149 19.47 -13.34 -8.25
N GLU A 150 19.66 -12.98 -9.54
CA GLU A 150 20.75 -13.52 -10.36
C GLU A 150 22.11 -13.35 -9.68
N ARG A 151 22.40 -12.15 -9.15
CA ARG A 151 23.64 -11.89 -8.41
C ARG A 151 23.76 -12.70 -7.12
N VAL A 152 22.66 -13.01 -6.45
CA VAL A 152 22.68 -13.92 -5.29
C VAL A 152 23.05 -15.34 -5.72
N ASP A 153 22.52 -15.81 -6.86
CA ASP A 153 22.82 -17.14 -7.41
C ASP A 153 24.28 -17.25 -7.88
N ASP A 154 24.83 -16.18 -8.49
CA ASP A 154 26.26 -16.09 -8.84
C ASP A 154 27.14 -16.20 -7.58
N ILE A 155 26.86 -15.40 -6.54
CA ILE A 155 27.59 -15.47 -5.30
C ILE A 155 27.48 -16.85 -4.63
N ASP A 156 26.33 -17.50 -4.73
CA ASP A 156 26.14 -18.86 -4.21
C ASP A 156 27.01 -19.89 -4.93
N THR A 157 27.22 -19.68 -6.22
CA THR A 157 28.12 -20.51 -7.04
C THR A 157 29.57 -20.29 -6.63
N ASP A 158 29.98 -19.03 -6.47
CA ASP A 158 31.33 -18.66 -6.03
C ASP A 158 31.61 -19.16 -4.61
N CYS A 159 30.66 -19.04 -3.69
CA CYS A 159 30.77 -19.57 -2.33
C CYS A 159 30.95 -21.11 -2.32
N ARG A 160 30.21 -21.85 -3.16
CA ARG A 160 30.36 -23.31 -3.27
C ARG A 160 31.76 -23.67 -3.76
N SER A 161 32.24 -22.98 -4.80
CA SER A 161 33.58 -23.22 -5.38
C SER A 161 34.67 -22.94 -4.36
N ALA A 162 34.63 -21.80 -3.69
CA ALA A 162 35.59 -21.42 -2.68
C ALA A 162 35.58 -22.34 -1.43
N ALA A 163 34.42 -22.92 -1.11
CA ALA A 163 34.29 -23.81 0.06
C ALA A 163 34.80 -25.24 -0.17
N GLN A 164 35.10 -25.65 -1.41
CA GLN A 164 35.49 -27.04 -1.72
C GLN A 164 36.82 -27.46 -1.08
N THR A 165 37.72 -26.52 -0.89
CA THR A 165 39.06 -26.76 -0.31
C THR A 165 39.14 -26.43 1.17
N LEU A 166 38.02 -25.98 1.77
CA LEU A 166 37.97 -25.53 3.15
C LEU A 166 37.52 -26.64 4.11
N PRO A 167 37.85 -26.53 5.41
CA PRO A 167 37.43 -27.49 6.43
C PRO A 167 35.91 -27.73 6.44
N ASP A 168 35.49 -28.95 6.77
CA ASP A 168 34.07 -29.40 6.76
C ASP A 168 33.10 -28.50 7.54
N THR A 169 33.57 -27.89 8.62
CA THR A 169 32.73 -26.96 9.42
C THR A 169 32.33 -25.74 8.60
N ILE A 170 33.28 -25.19 7.84
CA ILE A 170 33.09 -24.01 6.98
C ILE A 170 32.28 -24.41 5.75
N ALA A 171 32.63 -25.53 5.10
CA ALA A 171 31.93 -26.04 3.94
C ALA A 171 30.42 -26.30 4.25
N ARG A 172 30.11 -26.88 5.41
CA ARG A 172 28.71 -27.08 5.86
C ARG A 172 27.98 -25.78 6.14
N ALA A 173 28.63 -24.78 6.74
CA ALA A 173 28.04 -23.47 6.97
C ALA A 173 27.70 -22.77 5.64
N VAL A 174 28.60 -22.82 4.65
CA VAL A 174 28.36 -22.33 3.29
C VAL A 174 27.20 -23.09 2.63
N ALA A 175 27.20 -24.42 2.66
CA ALA A 175 26.13 -25.25 2.11
C ALA A 175 24.76 -24.92 2.71
N SER A 176 24.70 -24.70 4.03
CA SER A 176 23.48 -24.25 4.72
C SER A 176 23.02 -22.86 4.23
N SER A 177 23.96 -21.90 4.09
CA SER A 177 23.66 -20.58 3.55
C SER A 177 23.06 -20.64 2.14
N VAL A 178 23.62 -21.50 1.29
CA VAL A 178 23.19 -21.62 -0.10
C VAL A 178 21.83 -22.33 -0.23
N SER A 179 21.64 -23.46 0.44
CA SER A 179 20.46 -24.31 0.25
C SER A 179 19.24 -23.87 1.07
N GLN A 180 19.44 -23.26 2.22
CA GLN A 180 18.35 -22.95 3.16
C GLN A 180 17.96 -21.48 3.19
N THR A 181 18.74 -20.58 2.58
CA THR A 181 18.37 -19.15 2.54
C THR A 181 17.22 -18.93 1.59
N LYS A 182 16.08 -18.50 2.13
CA LYS A 182 14.88 -18.18 1.36
C LYS A 182 14.49 -16.72 1.56
N VAL A 183 14.02 -16.09 0.46
CA VAL A 183 13.42 -14.76 0.48
C VAL A 183 11.92 -14.90 0.28
N GLY A 184 11.12 -14.12 1.02
CA GLY A 184 9.66 -14.21 1.00
C GLY A 184 9.12 -14.93 2.23
N GLY A 185 8.08 -15.74 2.05
CA GLY A 185 7.34 -16.40 3.13
C GLY A 185 5.99 -15.74 3.35
N GLY A 186 5.36 -15.98 4.51
CA GLY A 186 4.05 -15.43 4.85
C GLY A 186 4.04 -13.89 4.91
N LEU A 187 2.88 -13.28 4.73
CA LEU A 187 2.68 -11.84 4.65
C LEU A 187 3.31 -11.08 5.83
N LEU A 188 3.15 -11.56 7.06
CA LEU A 188 3.73 -10.94 8.25
C LEU A 188 5.26 -10.91 8.20
N ARG A 189 5.89 -11.97 7.67
CA ARG A 189 7.35 -12.01 7.48
C ARG A 189 7.81 -11.02 6.42
N GLN A 190 7.06 -10.91 5.32
CA GLN A 190 7.34 -9.91 4.28
C GLN A 190 7.21 -8.48 4.82
N LEU A 191 6.13 -8.19 5.56
CA LEU A 191 5.91 -6.87 6.17
C LEU A 191 6.98 -6.50 7.20
N SER A 192 7.53 -7.48 7.95
CA SER A 192 8.60 -7.21 8.91
C SER A 192 9.91 -6.80 8.23
N GLY A 193 10.14 -7.25 6.98
CA GLY A 193 11.40 -7.03 6.24
C GLY A 193 12.64 -7.65 6.91
N ARG A 194 12.44 -8.46 7.97
CA ARG A 194 13.50 -9.05 8.79
C ARG A 194 13.46 -10.57 8.73
N ASP A 195 14.62 -11.18 8.81
CA ASP A 195 14.79 -12.62 8.95
C ASP A 195 15.83 -12.92 10.02
N PRO A 196 15.41 -13.00 11.29
CA PRO A 196 16.35 -13.20 12.43
C PRO A 196 17.03 -14.57 12.38
N ARG A 197 16.47 -15.54 11.66
CA ARG A 197 17.00 -16.89 11.49
C ARG A 197 17.60 -17.11 10.10
N CYS A 198 18.16 -16.05 9.48
CA CYS A 198 18.74 -16.15 8.15
C CYS A 198 19.97 -17.07 8.13
N PRO A 199 19.96 -18.18 7.36
CA PRO A 199 21.10 -19.10 7.29
C PRO A 199 22.40 -18.43 6.84
N THR A 200 22.33 -17.45 5.92
CA THR A 200 23.51 -16.67 5.52
C THR A 200 24.13 -15.90 6.70
N THR A 201 23.29 -15.31 7.57
CA THR A 201 23.81 -14.59 8.75
C THR A 201 24.39 -15.56 9.77
N ALA A 202 23.76 -16.73 9.97
CA ALA A 202 24.28 -17.77 10.84
C ALA A 202 25.60 -18.32 10.32
N ALA A 203 25.73 -18.57 9.01
CA ALA A 203 26.98 -19.01 8.39
C ALA A 203 28.10 -17.99 8.59
N LEU A 204 27.84 -16.69 8.35
CA LEU A 204 28.80 -15.62 8.62
C LEU A 204 29.32 -15.65 10.05
N MET A 205 28.43 -15.78 11.05
CA MET A 205 28.83 -15.82 12.46
C MET A 205 29.66 -17.05 12.77
N THR A 206 29.27 -18.23 12.29
CA THR A 206 29.99 -19.49 12.48
C THR A 206 31.38 -19.42 11.87
N ILE A 207 31.49 -19.00 10.60
CA ILE A 207 32.76 -18.92 9.90
C ILE A 207 33.67 -17.87 10.54
N ALA A 208 33.17 -16.72 10.91
CA ALA A 208 33.93 -15.65 11.57
C ALA A 208 34.48 -16.10 12.94
N SER A 209 33.75 -16.94 13.69
CA SER A 209 34.22 -17.49 14.98
C SER A 209 35.27 -18.58 14.82
N GLU A 210 35.27 -19.32 13.71
CA GLU A 210 36.24 -20.36 13.40
C GLU A 210 37.52 -19.82 12.71
N ALA A 211 37.40 -18.74 11.95
CA ALA A 211 38.49 -18.15 11.15
C ALA A 211 39.79 -17.91 11.92
N PRO A 212 39.81 -17.48 13.21
CA PRO A 212 41.04 -17.28 13.97
C PRO A 212 41.88 -18.55 14.24
N ARG A 213 41.28 -19.73 14.06
CA ARG A 213 41.95 -21.04 14.26
C ARG A 213 42.83 -21.46 13.09
N PHE A 214 42.76 -20.75 11.98
CA PHE A 214 43.45 -21.07 10.74
C PHE A 214 44.49 -19.98 10.42
N GLU A 215 45.58 -20.39 9.76
CA GLU A 215 46.68 -19.50 9.36
C GLU A 215 47.02 -19.72 7.87
N GLY A 216 47.84 -18.82 7.30
CA GLY A 216 48.31 -18.91 5.93
C GLY A 216 47.21 -18.90 4.88
N HIS A 217 47.39 -19.69 3.83
CA HIS A 217 46.49 -19.71 2.66
C HIS A 217 45.04 -20.09 3.01
N VAL A 218 44.83 -20.98 3.98
CA VAL A 218 43.46 -21.37 4.40
C VAL A 218 42.71 -20.18 4.99
N ARG A 219 43.38 -19.33 5.76
CA ARG A 219 42.78 -18.11 6.31
C ARG A 219 42.40 -17.12 5.22
N GLU A 220 43.24 -16.98 4.19
CA GLU A 220 42.92 -16.11 3.03
C GLU A 220 41.69 -16.59 2.29
N GLU A 221 41.54 -17.88 2.03
CA GLU A 221 40.35 -18.46 1.40
C GLU A 221 39.11 -18.31 2.28
N ILE A 222 39.20 -18.48 3.59
CA ILE A 222 38.11 -18.21 4.53
C ILE A 222 37.68 -16.75 4.46
N GLN A 223 38.62 -15.81 4.36
CA GLN A 223 38.35 -14.39 4.27
C GLN A 223 37.56 -14.07 2.99
N LYS A 224 37.91 -14.67 1.84
CA LYS A 224 37.16 -14.54 0.59
C LYS A 224 35.71 -15.03 0.75
N VAL A 225 35.51 -16.17 1.41
CA VAL A 225 34.15 -16.69 1.67
C VAL A 225 33.34 -15.74 2.58
N LEU A 226 33.98 -15.15 3.59
CA LEU A 226 33.31 -14.16 4.45
C LEU A 226 32.90 -12.92 3.67
N GLU A 227 33.72 -12.43 2.75
CA GLU A 227 33.41 -11.30 1.89
C GLU A 227 32.22 -11.60 0.95
N LEU A 228 32.22 -12.79 0.30
CA LEU A 228 31.13 -13.26 -0.55
C LEU A 228 29.83 -13.37 0.24
N LEU A 229 29.84 -13.97 1.42
CA LEU A 229 28.65 -14.12 2.27
C LEU A 229 28.16 -12.75 2.81
N ASP A 230 29.05 -11.80 3.10
CA ASP A 230 28.63 -10.46 3.50
C ASP A 230 28.00 -9.69 2.33
N HIS A 231 28.58 -9.84 1.13
CA HIS A 231 27.95 -9.31 -0.10
C HIS A 231 26.56 -9.92 -0.32
N LYS A 232 26.43 -11.25 -0.24
CA LYS A 232 25.13 -11.94 -0.30
C LYS A 232 24.16 -11.39 0.74
N ARG A 233 24.59 -11.23 1.98
CA ARG A 233 23.78 -10.66 3.06
C ARG A 233 23.27 -9.25 2.73
N SER A 234 24.10 -8.43 2.10
CA SER A 234 23.75 -7.08 1.69
C SER A 234 22.68 -7.07 0.60
N LEU A 235 22.80 -7.94 -0.41
CA LEU A 235 21.80 -8.13 -1.47
C LEU A 235 20.46 -8.64 -0.90
N LEU A 236 20.51 -9.64 -0.01
CA LEU A 236 19.33 -10.18 0.65
C LEU A 236 18.57 -9.11 1.46
N ARG A 237 19.27 -8.17 2.12
CA ARG A 237 18.63 -7.02 2.78
C ARG A 237 17.92 -6.13 1.79
N ARG A 238 18.51 -5.82 0.63
CA ARG A 238 17.89 -5.02 -0.43
C ARG A 238 16.64 -5.72 -0.99
N ILE A 239 16.72 -7.02 -1.29
CA ILE A 239 15.59 -7.82 -1.79
C ILE A 239 14.45 -7.86 -0.76
N ARG A 240 14.77 -8.10 0.53
CA ARG A 240 13.76 -8.09 1.61
C ARG A 240 13.09 -6.74 1.78
N ARG A 241 13.85 -5.66 1.65
CA ARG A 241 13.30 -4.30 1.71
C ARG A 241 12.32 -4.04 0.56
N ASP A 242 12.67 -4.45 -0.66
CA ASP A 242 11.77 -4.35 -1.82
C ASP A 242 10.48 -5.17 -1.61
N THR A 243 10.63 -6.41 -1.13
CA THR A 243 9.51 -7.29 -0.80
C THR A 243 8.61 -6.69 0.28
N GLN A 244 9.19 -6.07 1.31
CA GLN A 244 8.44 -5.36 2.36
C GLN A 244 7.64 -4.19 1.79
N LEU A 245 8.28 -3.36 0.97
CA LEU A 245 7.64 -2.21 0.34
C LEU A 245 6.48 -2.63 -0.57
N LYS A 246 6.68 -3.69 -1.35
CA LYS A 246 5.62 -4.28 -2.18
C LYS A 246 4.48 -4.84 -1.33
N ALA A 247 4.79 -5.57 -0.26
CA ALA A 247 3.78 -6.14 0.64
C ALA A 247 2.88 -5.06 1.27
N LEU A 248 3.41 -3.87 1.57
CA LEU A 248 2.59 -2.75 2.06
C LEU A 248 1.54 -2.29 1.03
N LEU A 249 1.92 -2.23 -0.25
CA LEU A 249 0.99 -1.90 -1.34
C LEU A 249 -0.07 -2.99 -1.52
N ASP A 250 0.34 -4.25 -1.48
CA ASP A 250 -0.55 -5.40 -1.68
C ASP A 250 -1.57 -5.51 -0.53
N VAL A 251 -1.14 -5.34 0.73
CA VAL A 251 -2.03 -5.32 1.91
C VAL A 251 -3.06 -4.21 1.82
N TRP A 252 -2.62 -3.00 1.49
CA TRP A 252 -3.55 -1.90 1.31
C TRP A 252 -4.62 -2.22 0.26
N LEU A 253 -4.21 -2.74 -0.91
CA LEU A 253 -5.14 -3.05 -1.99
C LEU A 253 -6.16 -4.13 -1.60
N VAL A 254 -5.68 -5.19 -0.91
CA VAL A 254 -6.52 -6.30 -0.42
C VAL A 254 -7.53 -5.83 0.64
N MET A 255 -7.23 -4.80 1.40
CA MET A 255 -8.17 -4.23 2.38
C MET A 255 -9.12 -3.22 1.74
N HIS A 256 -8.59 -2.27 0.97
CA HIS A 256 -9.36 -1.15 0.44
C HIS A 256 -10.44 -1.58 -0.58
N VAL A 257 -10.10 -2.50 -1.48
CA VAL A 257 -11.03 -2.90 -2.56
C VAL A 257 -12.26 -3.67 -2.02
N PRO A 258 -12.12 -4.68 -1.16
CA PRO A 258 -13.30 -5.35 -0.57
C PRO A 258 -14.16 -4.42 0.28
N LEU A 259 -13.54 -3.51 1.05
CA LEU A 259 -14.28 -2.50 1.83
C LEU A 259 -15.07 -1.57 0.91
N ALA A 260 -14.50 -1.13 -0.20
CA ALA A 260 -15.19 -0.30 -1.17
C ALA A 260 -16.39 -1.04 -1.81
N VAL A 261 -16.23 -2.32 -2.13
CA VAL A 261 -17.33 -3.16 -2.63
C VAL A 261 -18.43 -3.32 -1.57
N ALA A 262 -18.07 -3.60 -0.33
CA ALA A 262 -19.02 -3.70 0.78
C ALA A 262 -19.76 -2.37 1.02
N ALA A 263 -19.06 -1.25 0.97
CA ALA A 263 -19.68 0.08 1.07
C ALA A 263 -20.70 0.33 -0.05
N CYS A 264 -20.36 -0.03 -1.29
CA CYS A 264 -21.30 0.07 -2.41
C CYS A 264 -22.53 -0.82 -2.24
N ALA A 265 -22.34 -2.06 -1.77
CA ALA A 265 -23.47 -2.96 -1.50
C ALA A 265 -24.38 -2.39 -0.40
N ALA A 266 -23.81 -1.85 0.68
CA ALA A 266 -24.57 -1.21 1.75
C ALA A 266 -25.31 0.05 1.29
N VAL A 267 -24.69 0.89 0.45
CA VAL A 267 -25.35 2.05 -0.15
C VAL A 267 -26.49 1.63 -1.08
N ALA A 268 -26.29 0.60 -1.90
CA ALA A 268 -27.34 0.06 -2.76
C ALA A 268 -28.53 -0.48 -1.94
N ALA A 269 -28.26 -1.24 -0.88
CA ALA A 269 -29.28 -1.71 0.05
C ALA A 269 -30.02 -0.55 0.73
N HIS A 270 -29.28 0.48 1.17
CA HIS A 270 -29.86 1.71 1.74
C HIS A 270 -30.83 2.38 0.75
N VAL A 271 -30.41 2.59 -0.49
CA VAL A 271 -31.23 3.21 -1.53
C VAL A 271 -32.49 2.38 -1.79
N LEU A 272 -32.36 1.06 -1.91
CA LEU A 272 -33.53 0.18 -2.10
C LEU A 272 -34.51 0.27 -0.93
N ILE A 273 -34.03 0.26 0.30
CA ILE A 273 -34.87 0.39 1.50
C ILE A 273 -35.65 1.73 1.48
N VAL A 274 -34.96 2.83 1.16
CA VAL A 274 -35.60 4.15 1.08
C VAL A 274 -36.72 4.19 0.02
N PHE A 275 -36.52 3.55 -1.16
CA PHE A 275 -37.52 3.55 -2.21
C PHE A 275 -38.69 2.58 -1.98
N TYR A 276 -38.50 1.47 -1.23
CA TYR A 276 -39.56 0.47 -1.04
C TYR A 276 -40.31 0.62 0.28
N TYR A 277 -39.77 1.31 1.28
CA TYR A 277 -40.35 1.36 2.63
C TYR A 277 -40.62 2.79 3.12
N PHE A 278 -40.25 3.79 2.36
CA PHE A 278 -40.54 5.22 2.61
C PHE A 278 -40.92 5.91 1.32
#